data_dfdf8b4cd9974b2dbc673cc1fb7943c0
#
_entry.id   dfdf8b4cd9974b2dbc673cc1fb7943c0
#
_cell.length_a   1.000
_cell.length_b   1.000
_cell.length_c   1.000
_cell.angle_alpha   90.00
_cell.angle_beta   90.00
_cell.angle_gamma   90.00
#
_symmetry.space_group_name_H-M   'P 1'
#
loop_
_entity.id
_entity.type
_entity.pdbx_description
1 polymer ?
#
loop_
_entity_poly.entity_id
_entity_poly.type
_entity_poly.pdbx_seq_one_letter_code
_entity_poly.pdbx_strand_id
1 'polypeptide(L)'
;MLDVCLLGCGGMMPLPYRWLTSLMTRFNGSSLLIDCGEGTQIAIKEKGWSFKPIDVICFTHYHGDHISGLPGLLLTMGNADRREPLTLIGPKGLARVVNSLRVIAPELPFEIKYIEIEGAEQTFEMDGYRLKAFRVNHNVLCYGYTIEIDRAGKFDVVRAEASGIPKQYWKVLQKGESVELDGTVYTPDMVLGAPRKGIKLTYTTDTRPTDSIRNNAKSSDLFICEGMYGEKEKAAKAVEYKHMTFTEAANLAKEAEVKELWLTHYSPSLTKPEEYMDDVRSIFANAKAGKDCMSTELDFPES
;
A
#
# COMPACT_ATOMS: atom_id res chain seq x y z
N MET A 1 3.93 13.01 -6.19
CA MET A 1 4.85 12.40 -5.20
C MET A 1 4.03 11.57 -4.22
N LEU A 2 4.39 10.32 -4.01
CA LEU A 2 3.80 9.41 -3.02
C LEU A 2 4.85 9.11 -1.96
N ASP A 3 4.62 9.56 -0.73
CA ASP A 3 5.47 9.17 0.40
C ASP A 3 5.12 7.76 0.85
N VAL A 4 6.13 6.93 1.09
CA VAL A 4 5.99 5.54 1.54
C VAL A 4 6.84 5.32 2.77
N CYS A 5 6.29 4.71 3.81
CA CYS A 5 7.01 4.34 5.02
C CYS A 5 6.60 2.94 5.50
N LEU A 6 7.56 2.02 5.54
CA LEU A 6 7.41 0.73 6.19
C LEU A 6 7.55 0.95 7.70
N LEU A 7 6.42 1.07 8.41
CA LEU A 7 6.40 1.39 9.83
C LEU A 7 6.90 0.24 10.71
N GLY A 8 6.58 -0.99 10.34
CA GLY A 8 7.02 -2.19 11.01
C GLY A 8 7.27 -3.32 10.02
N CYS A 9 8.35 -4.06 10.22
CA CYS A 9 8.80 -5.13 9.31
C CYS A 9 8.85 -6.52 9.96
N GLY A 10 8.35 -6.66 11.20
CA GLY A 10 8.29 -7.94 11.91
C GLY A 10 7.00 -8.71 11.67
N GLY A 11 7.09 -10.03 11.67
CA GLY A 11 5.95 -10.94 11.68
C GLY A 11 5.85 -11.73 13.00
N MET A 12 4.67 -12.26 13.30
CA MET A 12 4.32 -13.13 14.43
C MET A 12 4.32 -12.44 15.81
N MET A 13 5.42 -11.89 16.28
CA MET A 13 5.52 -11.24 17.59
C MET A 13 6.45 -10.02 17.53
N PRO A 14 6.18 -8.97 18.31
CA PRO A 14 7.06 -7.83 18.38
C PRO A 14 8.39 -8.20 19.04
N LEU A 15 9.46 -7.62 18.54
CA LEU A 15 10.78 -7.72 19.14
C LEU A 15 11.26 -6.34 19.57
N PRO A 16 12.18 -6.24 20.54
CA PRO A 16 12.90 -5.00 20.77
C PRO A 16 13.50 -4.51 19.43
N TYR A 17 13.20 -3.28 19.05
CA TYR A 17 13.66 -2.64 17.80
C TYR A 17 13.11 -3.25 16.51
N ARG A 18 11.98 -3.98 16.58
CA ARG A 18 11.25 -4.45 15.39
C ARG A 18 9.75 -4.50 15.67
N TRP A 19 9.03 -3.50 15.16
CA TRP A 19 7.59 -3.44 15.23
C TRP A 19 6.91 -4.40 14.28
N LEU A 20 5.68 -4.77 14.59
CA LEU A 20 4.89 -5.67 13.76
C LEU A 20 4.40 -4.97 12.47
N THR A 21 3.94 -5.78 11.55
CA THR A 21 3.59 -5.44 10.18
C THR A 21 2.71 -4.21 10.05
N SER A 22 3.22 -3.18 9.37
CA SER A 22 2.46 -1.99 9.02
C SER A 22 3.17 -1.17 7.93
N LEU A 23 2.43 -0.71 6.94
CA LEU A 23 2.88 0.20 5.88
C LEU A 23 2.00 1.45 5.88
N MET A 24 2.58 2.62 5.82
CA MET A 24 1.84 3.88 5.67
C MET A 24 2.29 4.62 4.42
N THR A 25 1.32 5.14 3.67
CA THR A 25 1.57 6.02 2.53
C THR A 25 0.85 7.35 2.72
N ARG A 26 1.41 8.42 2.10
CA ARG A 26 0.80 9.75 2.11
C ARG A 26 0.74 10.29 0.69
N PHE A 27 -0.42 10.79 0.31
CA PHE A 27 -0.67 11.40 -0.99
C PHE A 27 -1.72 12.51 -0.85
N ASN A 28 -1.48 13.68 -1.44
CA ASN A 28 -2.42 14.83 -1.46
C ASN A 28 -2.98 15.22 -0.07
N GLY A 29 -2.18 15.09 0.99
CA GLY A 29 -2.61 15.45 2.35
C GLY A 29 -3.38 14.35 3.10
N SER A 30 -3.75 13.26 2.42
CA SER A 30 -4.35 12.06 3.00
C SER A 30 -3.32 10.99 3.28
N SER A 31 -3.61 10.09 4.21
CA SER A 31 -2.78 8.93 4.54
C SER A 31 -3.58 7.64 4.45
N LEU A 32 -2.96 6.63 3.87
CA LEU A 32 -3.43 5.25 3.83
C LEU A 32 -2.50 4.39 4.69
N LEU A 33 -3.06 3.60 5.60
CA LEU A 33 -2.36 2.60 6.39
C LEU A 33 -2.74 1.21 5.88
N ILE A 34 -1.77 0.31 5.69
CA ILE A 34 -2.03 -1.10 5.40
C ILE A 34 -1.45 -1.93 6.55
N ASP A 35 -2.31 -2.67 7.21
CA ASP A 35 -2.10 -3.36 8.47
C ASP A 35 -1.75 -2.42 9.64
N CYS A 36 -2.05 -2.86 10.83
CA CYS A 36 -1.85 -2.14 12.08
C CYS A 36 -1.42 -3.12 13.18
N GLY A 37 -0.20 -3.65 13.04
CA GLY A 37 0.41 -4.51 14.04
C GLY A 37 0.75 -3.76 15.32
N GLU A 38 1.11 -4.49 16.36
CA GLU A 38 1.54 -3.89 17.62
C GLU A 38 2.78 -3.00 17.41
N GLY A 39 2.75 -1.80 17.98
CA GLY A 39 3.79 -0.79 17.81
C GLY A 39 3.57 0.21 16.70
N THR A 40 2.58 0.01 15.81
CA THR A 40 2.29 0.92 14.68
C THR A 40 2.16 2.37 15.10
N GLN A 41 1.43 2.68 16.18
CA GLN A 41 1.28 4.06 16.66
C GLN A 41 2.60 4.66 17.18
N ILE A 42 3.51 3.84 17.71
CA ILE A 42 4.85 4.27 18.13
C ILE A 42 5.69 4.60 16.90
N ALA A 43 5.71 3.71 15.91
CA ALA A 43 6.44 3.92 14.68
C ALA A 43 5.98 5.17 13.90
N ILE A 44 4.66 5.44 13.83
CA ILE A 44 4.13 6.68 13.25
C ILE A 44 4.70 7.91 13.98
N LYS A 45 4.75 7.86 15.33
CA LYS A 45 5.28 8.94 16.15
C LYS A 45 6.79 9.12 15.97
N GLU A 46 7.55 8.02 15.95
CA GLU A 46 8.99 8.01 15.67
C GLU A 46 9.31 8.58 14.30
N LYS A 47 8.50 8.23 13.28
CA LYS A 47 8.61 8.78 11.92
C LYS A 47 8.29 10.28 11.87
N GLY A 48 7.65 10.84 12.90
CA GLY A 48 7.19 12.23 12.92
C GLY A 48 5.97 12.48 12.03
N TRP A 49 5.21 11.43 11.69
CA TRP A 49 3.99 11.57 10.91
C TRP A 49 2.77 11.77 11.81
N SER A 50 1.71 12.35 11.25
CA SER A 50 0.48 12.65 11.99
C SER A 50 -0.53 11.52 11.87
N PHE A 51 -1.32 11.32 12.93
CA PHE A 51 -2.43 10.36 12.96
C PHE A 51 -3.71 10.92 12.32
N LYS A 52 -3.92 12.23 12.39
CA LYS A 52 -5.15 12.88 11.94
C LYS A 52 -5.45 12.66 10.44
N PRO A 53 -4.46 12.71 9.51
CA PRO A 53 -4.69 12.50 8.09
C PRO A 53 -4.93 11.04 7.66
N ILE A 54 -4.95 10.07 8.59
CA ILE A 54 -5.20 8.67 8.23
C ILE A 54 -6.68 8.50 7.89
N ASP A 55 -7.03 8.52 6.61
CA ASP A 55 -8.42 8.45 6.13
C ASP A 55 -8.86 7.03 5.84
N VAL A 56 -7.91 6.15 5.55
CA VAL A 56 -8.16 4.75 5.20
C VAL A 56 -7.17 3.85 5.94
N ILE A 57 -7.68 2.75 6.51
CA ILE A 57 -6.87 1.64 7.00
C ILE A 57 -7.33 0.37 6.29
N CYS A 58 -6.39 -0.30 5.62
CA CYS A 58 -6.61 -1.58 4.96
C CYS A 58 -6.03 -2.71 5.79
N PHE A 59 -6.68 -3.86 5.79
CA PHE A 59 -6.15 -5.08 6.39
C PHE A 59 -5.93 -6.13 5.33
N THR A 60 -4.74 -6.74 5.33
CA THR A 60 -4.45 -7.89 4.50
C THR A 60 -5.22 -9.11 4.99
N HIS A 61 -5.23 -9.34 6.28
CA HIS A 61 -5.97 -10.37 7.00
C HIS A 61 -6.04 -10.03 8.51
N TYR A 62 -6.54 -10.95 9.35
CA TYR A 62 -6.82 -10.67 10.77
C TYR A 62 -5.97 -11.48 11.75
N HIS A 63 -4.76 -11.89 11.40
CA HIS A 63 -3.81 -12.39 12.39
C HIS A 63 -3.37 -11.25 13.33
N GLY A 64 -2.98 -11.59 14.55
CA GLY A 64 -2.69 -10.60 15.58
C GLY A 64 -1.64 -9.59 15.19
N ASP A 65 -0.57 -10.04 14.56
CA ASP A 65 0.55 -9.21 14.10
C ASP A 65 0.20 -8.20 12.99
N HIS A 66 -1.03 -8.27 12.46
CA HIS A 66 -1.54 -7.32 11.46
C HIS A 66 -2.63 -6.38 11.99
N ILE A 67 -3.22 -6.66 13.17
CA ILE A 67 -4.38 -5.89 13.64
C ILE A 67 -4.34 -5.53 15.13
N SER A 68 -3.46 -6.12 15.94
CA SER A 68 -3.44 -5.93 17.40
C SER A 68 -3.18 -4.48 17.82
N GLY A 69 -2.53 -3.67 17.00
CA GLY A 69 -2.29 -2.24 17.26
C GLY A 69 -3.50 -1.34 17.04
N LEU A 70 -4.55 -1.82 16.36
CA LEU A 70 -5.70 -1.01 15.97
C LEU A 70 -6.42 -0.32 17.12
N PRO A 71 -6.77 -0.99 18.25
CA PRO A 71 -7.50 -0.33 19.34
C PRO A 71 -6.75 0.87 19.90
N GLY A 72 -5.42 0.73 20.12
CA GLY A 72 -4.57 1.81 20.58
C GLY A 72 -4.46 2.95 19.56
N LEU A 73 -4.35 2.63 18.28
CA LEU A 73 -4.31 3.63 17.21
C LEU A 73 -5.62 4.43 17.14
N LEU A 74 -6.79 3.78 17.23
CA LEU A 74 -8.10 4.46 17.22
C LEU A 74 -8.23 5.45 18.36
N LEU A 75 -7.82 5.09 19.57
CA LEU A 75 -7.79 5.99 20.73
C LEU A 75 -6.83 7.17 20.49
N THR A 76 -5.66 6.90 19.96
CA THR A 76 -4.67 7.94 19.63
C THR A 76 -5.18 8.91 18.58
N MET A 77 -5.87 8.41 17.54
CA MET A 77 -6.51 9.26 16.51
C MET A 77 -7.61 10.14 17.12
N GLY A 78 -8.41 9.61 18.03
CA GLY A 78 -9.43 10.36 18.76
C GLY A 78 -8.82 11.46 19.62
N ASN A 79 -7.72 11.16 20.32
CA ASN A 79 -6.97 12.13 21.13
C ASN A 79 -6.22 13.18 20.31
N ALA A 80 -5.98 12.92 19.03
CA ALA A 80 -5.41 13.86 18.07
C ALA A 80 -6.47 14.74 17.39
N ASP A 81 -7.68 14.84 17.98
CA ASP A 81 -8.81 15.64 17.49
C ASP A 81 -9.29 15.28 16.09
N ARG A 82 -9.17 14.00 15.69
CA ARG A 82 -9.83 13.53 14.46
C ARG A 82 -11.35 13.53 14.66
N ARG A 83 -12.08 14.10 13.71
CA ARG A 83 -13.55 14.12 13.66
C ARG A 83 -14.09 13.53 12.35
N GLU A 84 -13.26 13.54 11.31
CA GLU A 84 -13.60 13.04 9.99
C GLU A 84 -13.77 11.51 10.02
N PRO A 85 -14.71 10.95 9.24
CA PRO A 85 -14.92 9.51 9.17
C PRO A 85 -13.63 8.76 8.80
N LEU A 86 -13.43 7.58 9.39
CA LEU A 86 -12.35 6.65 9.08
C LEU A 86 -12.91 5.48 8.28
N THR A 87 -12.34 5.21 7.11
CA THR A 87 -12.72 4.05 6.31
C THR A 87 -11.79 2.87 6.61
N LEU A 88 -12.37 1.71 6.95
CA LEU A 88 -11.65 0.45 7.08
C LEU A 88 -12.01 -0.47 5.92
N ILE A 89 -10.99 -1.02 5.26
CA ILE A 89 -11.13 -1.96 4.14
C ILE A 89 -10.45 -3.28 4.54
N GLY A 90 -11.10 -4.42 4.31
CA GLY A 90 -10.48 -5.70 4.65
C GLY A 90 -11.30 -6.90 4.22
N PRO A 91 -10.80 -8.11 4.50
CA PRO A 91 -11.50 -9.36 4.21
C PRO A 91 -12.87 -9.44 4.87
N LYS A 92 -13.71 -10.37 4.41
CA LYS A 92 -15.01 -10.66 4.99
C LYS A 92 -14.92 -10.88 6.51
N GLY A 93 -15.82 -10.27 7.28
CA GLY A 93 -15.86 -10.30 8.74
C GLY A 93 -15.19 -9.09 9.41
N LEU A 94 -14.79 -8.08 8.63
CA LEU A 94 -14.11 -6.87 9.10
C LEU A 94 -14.83 -6.19 10.27
N ALA A 95 -16.10 -5.87 10.09
CA ALA A 95 -16.87 -5.17 11.12
C ALA A 95 -16.95 -5.98 12.43
N ARG A 96 -17.12 -7.30 12.33
CA ARG A 96 -17.16 -8.19 13.51
C ARG A 96 -15.83 -8.17 14.25
N VAL A 97 -14.71 -8.33 13.54
CA VAL A 97 -13.37 -8.37 14.14
C VAL A 97 -13.04 -7.03 14.80
N VAL A 98 -13.21 -5.92 14.07
CA VAL A 98 -12.90 -4.58 14.58
C VAL A 98 -13.77 -4.22 15.78
N ASN A 99 -15.09 -4.50 15.74
CA ASN A 99 -15.96 -4.22 16.87
C ASN A 99 -15.65 -5.08 18.11
N SER A 100 -15.14 -6.30 17.92
CA SER A 100 -14.65 -7.13 19.03
C SER A 100 -13.39 -6.59 19.66
N LEU A 101 -12.45 -6.09 18.87
CA LEU A 101 -11.20 -5.49 19.36
C LEU A 101 -11.45 -4.15 20.07
N ARG A 102 -12.37 -3.34 19.55
CA ARG A 102 -12.61 -1.99 20.06
C ARG A 102 -13.56 -1.92 21.26
N VAL A 103 -13.89 -3.03 21.92
CA VAL A 103 -14.67 -2.98 23.18
C VAL A 103 -14.01 -2.14 24.26
N ILE A 104 -12.68 -1.97 24.21
CA ILE A 104 -11.90 -1.08 25.09
C ILE A 104 -11.89 0.40 24.63
N ALA A 105 -12.41 0.68 23.44
CA ALA A 105 -12.54 2.00 22.83
C ALA A 105 -13.96 2.15 22.23
N PRO A 106 -15.03 2.05 23.06
CA PRO A 106 -16.40 1.97 22.56
C PRO A 106 -16.87 3.28 21.94
N GLU A 107 -16.40 4.40 22.45
CA GLU A 107 -16.75 5.74 21.97
C GLU A 107 -15.53 6.39 21.31
N LEU A 108 -15.72 6.76 20.04
CA LEU A 108 -14.74 7.50 19.25
C LEU A 108 -15.39 8.79 18.75
N PRO A 109 -14.62 9.89 18.64
CA PRO A 109 -15.17 11.17 18.16
C PRO A 109 -15.40 11.21 16.66
N PHE A 110 -15.25 10.09 15.94
CA PHE A 110 -15.42 9.93 14.50
C PHE A 110 -16.13 8.62 14.16
N GLU A 111 -16.80 8.61 13.02
CA GLU A 111 -17.46 7.42 12.47
C GLU A 111 -16.43 6.46 11.86
N ILE A 112 -16.66 5.15 11.98
CA ILE A 112 -15.95 4.10 11.25
C ILE A 112 -16.85 3.54 10.17
N LYS A 113 -16.40 3.64 8.91
CA LYS A 113 -17.02 3.03 7.74
C LYS A 113 -16.31 1.72 7.41
N TYR A 114 -17.07 0.65 7.21
CA TYR A 114 -16.54 -0.68 6.91
C TYR A 114 -16.80 -1.03 5.46
N ILE A 115 -15.77 -1.47 4.75
CA ILE A 115 -15.84 -2.00 3.38
C ILE A 115 -15.21 -3.38 3.37
N GLU A 116 -16.00 -4.41 3.21
CA GLU A 116 -15.50 -5.78 3.06
C GLU A 116 -15.17 -6.04 1.59
N ILE A 117 -13.98 -6.63 1.33
CA ILE A 117 -13.52 -6.94 -0.01
C ILE A 117 -14.33 -8.09 -0.58
N GLU A 118 -14.85 -7.92 -1.79
CA GLU A 118 -15.62 -8.90 -2.53
C GLU A 118 -14.78 -9.55 -3.66
N GLY A 119 -14.86 -10.87 -3.75
CA GLY A 119 -14.21 -11.63 -4.81
C GLY A 119 -12.69 -11.78 -4.64
N ALA A 120 -12.03 -12.09 -5.75
CA ALA A 120 -10.58 -12.30 -5.81
C ALA A 120 -9.79 -11.00 -6.04
N GLU A 121 -10.40 -10.02 -6.67
CA GLU A 121 -9.84 -8.70 -6.93
C GLU A 121 -10.93 -7.64 -6.82
N GLN A 122 -10.59 -6.51 -6.24
CA GLN A 122 -11.48 -5.35 -6.16
C GLN A 122 -10.69 -4.06 -6.19
N THR A 123 -11.16 -3.10 -6.99
CA THR A 123 -10.56 -1.77 -7.10
C THR A 123 -11.44 -0.74 -6.42
N PHE A 124 -10.82 0.16 -5.67
CA PHE A 124 -11.44 1.28 -4.98
C PHE A 124 -10.88 2.58 -5.58
N GLU A 125 -11.77 3.44 -6.02
CA GLU A 125 -11.40 4.80 -6.44
C GLU A 125 -11.22 5.66 -5.20
N MET A 126 -10.02 6.23 -5.06
CA MET A 126 -9.64 7.11 -3.96
C MET A 126 -9.41 8.54 -4.48
N ASP A 127 -9.18 9.50 -3.60
CA ASP A 127 -8.89 10.86 -4.01
C ASP A 127 -7.52 10.96 -4.71
N GLY A 128 -7.55 10.84 -6.02
CA GLY A 128 -6.40 10.97 -6.92
C GLY A 128 -5.55 9.71 -7.10
N TYR A 129 -5.98 8.55 -6.60
CA TYR A 129 -5.33 7.26 -6.86
C TYR A 129 -6.32 6.10 -6.83
N ARG A 130 -5.94 4.96 -7.40
CA ARG A 130 -6.67 3.71 -7.27
C ARG A 130 -5.98 2.79 -6.27
N LEU A 131 -6.78 2.18 -5.41
CA LEU A 131 -6.35 1.11 -4.52
C LEU A 131 -6.96 -0.20 -5.01
N LYS A 132 -6.14 -1.17 -5.39
CA LYS A 132 -6.59 -2.49 -5.79
C LYS A 132 -6.21 -3.53 -4.74
N ALA A 133 -7.21 -4.24 -4.21
CA ALA A 133 -7.01 -5.44 -3.42
C ALA A 133 -6.99 -6.67 -4.33
N PHE A 134 -6.09 -7.62 -4.10
CA PHE A 134 -6.02 -8.88 -4.85
C PHE A 134 -5.69 -10.04 -3.91
N ARG A 135 -6.38 -11.17 -4.13
CA ARG A 135 -6.24 -12.35 -3.28
C ARG A 135 -4.87 -13.00 -3.41
N VAL A 136 -4.30 -13.37 -2.27
CA VAL A 136 -3.02 -14.10 -2.16
C VAL A 136 -3.22 -15.45 -1.48
N ASN A 137 -2.17 -16.27 -1.36
CA ASN A 137 -2.24 -17.66 -0.88
C ASN A 137 -1.72 -17.80 0.55
N HIS A 138 -2.59 -17.62 1.52
CA HIS A 138 -2.30 -17.83 2.94
C HIS A 138 -3.29 -18.82 3.60
N ASN A 139 -3.09 -19.13 4.89
CA ASN A 139 -3.93 -20.06 5.66
C ASN A 139 -5.34 -19.52 5.93
N VAL A 140 -5.49 -18.20 5.92
CA VAL A 140 -6.76 -17.48 6.04
C VAL A 140 -7.00 -16.63 4.79
N LEU A 141 -8.20 -16.07 4.66
CA LEU A 141 -8.49 -15.11 3.58
C LEU A 141 -7.57 -13.91 3.70
N CYS A 142 -6.68 -13.74 2.71
CA CYS A 142 -5.64 -12.73 2.71
C CYS A 142 -5.55 -12.02 1.37
N TYR A 143 -5.27 -10.72 1.40
CA TYR A 143 -5.14 -9.86 0.22
C TYR A 143 -3.81 -9.10 0.23
N GLY A 144 -3.25 -8.94 -0.96
CA GLY A 144 -2.25 -7.90 -1.24
C GLY A 144 -2.93 -6.65 -1.76
N TYR A 145 -2.19 -5.55 -1.81
CA TYR A 145 -2.68 -4.25 -2.28
C TYR A 145 -1.76 -3.63 -3.31
N THR A 146 -2.35 -2.97 -4.30
CA THR A 146 -1.63 -2.13 -5.25
C THR A 146 -2.20 -0.72 -5.20
N ILE A 147 -1.32 0.28 -5.09
CA ILE A 147 -1.65 1.70 -5.18
C ILE A 147 -1.17 2.19 -6.53
N GLU A 148 -2.07 2.76 -7.34
CA GLU A 148 -1.76 3.29 -8.66
C GLU A 148 -2.19 4.76 -8.74
N ILE A 149 -1.23 5.62 -9.10
CA ILE A 149 -1.46 7.05 -9.33
C ILE A 149 -1.23 7.30 -10.81
N ASP A 150 -2.30 7.65 -11.52
CA ASP A 150 -2.21 7.95 -12.95
C ASP A 150 -1.53 9.28 -13.20
N ARG A 151 -0.87 9.39 -14.33
CA ARG A 151 -0.29 10.62 -14.82
C ARG A 151 -0.91 10.99 -16.16
N ALA A 152 -1.69 12.05 -16.18
CA ALA A 152 -2.28 12.60 -17.41
C ALA A 152 -1.20 12.92 -18.45
N GLY A 153 -1.56 12.90 -19.70
CA GLY A 153 -0.74 13.38 -20.82
C GLY A 153 -0.31 14.84 -20.63
N LYS A 154 0.74 15.26 -21.32
CA LYS A 154 1.11 16.68 -21.36
C LYS A 154 -0.02 17.46 -22.04
N PHE A 155 -0.36 18.64 -21.48
CA PHE A 155 -1.29 19.55 -22.11
C PHE A 155 -0.70 20.07 -23.44
N ASP A 156 -1.47 19.95 -24.49
CA ASP A 156 -1.10 20.37 -25.84
C ASP A 156 -1.82 21.67 -26.19
N VAL A 157 -1.08 22.76 -26.07
CA VAL A 157 -1.59 24.11 -26.34
C VAL A 157 -2.07 24.24 -27.79
N VAL A 158 -1.34 23.66 -28.73
CA VAL A 158 -1.67 23.75 -30.19
C VAL A 158 -2.99 23.05 -30.48
N ARG A 159 -3.19 21.86 -29.89
CA ARG A 159 -4.47 21.13 -30.01
C ARG A 159 -5.62 21.90 -29.35
N ALA A 160 -5.39 22.48 -28.17
CA ALA A 160 -6.39 23.24 -27.45
C ALA A 160 -6.84 24.49 -28.22
N GLU A 161 -5.88 25.20 -28.83
CA GLU A 161 -6.18 26.37 -29.71
C GLU A 161 -6.89 25.96 -30.99
N ALA A 162 -6.43 24.88 -31.65
CA ALA A 162 -7.06 24.35 -32.86
C ALA A 162 -8.49 23.83 -32.61
N SER A 163 -8.78 23.34 -31.42
CA SER A 163 -10.13 22.91 -30.99
C SER A 163 -11.04 24.09 -30.59
N GLY A 164 -10.56 25.34 -30.62
CA GLY A 164 -11.34 26.52 -30.27
C GLY A 164 -11.73 26.60 -28.80
N ILE A 165 -11.06 25.86 -27.90
CA ILE A 165 -11.40 25.76 -26.49
C ILE A 165 -10.98 27.06 -25.77
N PRO A 166 -11.89 27.79 -25.11
CA PRO A 166 -11.52 29.00 -24.37
C PRO A 166 -10.51 28.71 -23.24
N LYS A 167 -9.50 29.56 -23.11
CA LYS A 167 -8.35 29.34 -22.17
C LYS A 167 -8.78 29.14 -20.71
N GLN A 168 -9.91 29.72 -20.31
CA GLN A 168 -10.45 29.55 -18.96
C GLN A 168 -10.78 28.10 -18.59
N TYR A 169 -11.06 27.25 -19.56
CA TYR A 169 -11.39 25.82 -19.37
C TYR A 169 -10.18 24.88 -19.46
N TRP A 170 -9.03 25.35 -19.93
CA TRP A 170 -7.84 24.54 -20.10
C TRP A 170 -7.39 23.83 -18.82
N LYS A 171 -7.47 24.55 -17.69
CA LYS A 171 -7.08 23.99 -16.38
C LYS A 171 -8.02 22.87 -15.92
N VAL A 172 -9.31 22.96 -16.26
CA VAL A 172 -10.32 21.94 -15.95
C VAL A 172 -10.03 20.69 -16.77
N LEU A 173 -9.88 20.84 -18.09
CA LEU A 173 -9.52 19.74 -18.99
C LEU A 173 -8.16 19.11 -18.65
N GLN A 174 -7.18 19.91 -18.26
CA GLN A 174 -5.88 19.43 -17.81
C GLN A 174 -5.96 18.55 -16.55
N LYS A 175 -6.97 18.78 -15.69
CA LYS A 175 -7.24 17.97 -14.51
C LYS A 175 -8.01 16.66 -14.81
N GLY A 176 -8.40 16.44 -16.06
CA GLY A 176 -9.15 15.26 -16.47
C GLY A 176 -10.67 15.43 -16.42
N GLU A 177 -11.17 16.63 -16.19
CA GLU A 177 -12.60 16.94 -16.14
C GLU A 177 -13.09 17.45 -17.50
N SER A 178 -14.29 17.01 -17.94
CA SER A 178 -14.92 17.49 -19.16
C SER A 178 -15.69 18.78 -18.90
N VAL A 179 -15.85 19.61 -19.93
CA VAL A 179 -16.58 20.90 -19.87
C VAL A 179 -17.62 20.93 -20.99
N GLU A 180 -18.85 21.31 -20.67
CA GLU A 180 -19.90 21.59 -21.64
C GLU A 180 -20.06 23.08 -21.80
N LEU A 181 -20.03 23.57 -23.06
CA LEU A 181 -20.22 24.98 -23.42
C LEU A 181 -21.07 25.08 -24.69
N ASP A 182 -22.16 25.76 -24.62
CA ASP A 182 -23.09 26.01 -25.76
C ASP A 182 -23.50 24.72 -26.49
N GLY A 183 -23.74 23.62 -25.72
CA GLY A 183 -24.09 22.30 -26.26
C GLY A 183 -22.93 21.50 -26.85
N THR A 184 -21.70 22.02 -26.76
CA THR A 184 -20.48 21.29 -27.17
C THR A 184 -19.76 20.79 -25.92
N VAL A 185 -19.46 19.46 -25.90
CA VAL A 185 -18.69 18.84 -24.82
C VAL A 185 -17.22 18.78 -25.22
N TYR A 186 -16.38 19.41 -24.44
CA TYR A 186 -14.93 19.35 -24.54
C TYR A 186 -14.40 18.32 -23.54
N THR A 187 -13.58 17.39 -24.00
CA THR A 187 -13.03 16.31 -23.19
C THR A 187 -11.51 16.42 -23.06
N PRO A 188 -10.91 15.85 -21.98
CA PRO A 188 -9.47 15.94 -21.72
C PRO A 188 -8.59 15.42 -22.87
N ASP A 189 -9.02 14.38 -23.59
CA ASP A 189 -8.30 13.79 -24.73
C ASP A 189 -8.16 14.76 -25.91
N MET A 190 -9.01 15.78 -26.01
CA MET A 190 -8.89 16.81 -27.04
C MET A 190 -7.65 17.70 -26.84
N VAL A 191 -7.15 17.81 -25.61
CA VAL A 191 -6.07 18.73 -25.21
C VAL A 191 -4.90 18.07 -24.52
N LEU A 192 -5.02 16.78 -24.18
CA LEU A 192 -3.94 16.01 -23.55
C LEU A 192 -3.27 15.10 -24.58
N GLY A 193 -1.95 14.99 -24.47
CA GLY A 193 -1.18 13.97 -25.18
C GLY A 193 -1.42 12.57 -24.63
N ALA A 194 -0.64 11.59 -25.09
CA ALA A 194 -0.72 10.23 -24.60
C ALA A 194 -0.51 10.18 -23.07
N PRO A 195 -1.20 9.25 -22.36
CA PRO A 195 -0.98 9.01 -20.94
C PRO A 195 0.50 8.75 -20.67
N ARG A 196 1.02 9.29 -19.57
CA ARG A 196 2.40 9.09 -19.15
C ARG A 196 2.47 8.05 -18.07
N LYS A 197 3.66 7.47 -17.84
CA LYS A 197 3.85 6.52 -16.75
C LYS A 197 3.51 7.19 -15.42
N GLY A 198 2.57 6.60 -14.68
CA GLY A 198 2.19 6.96 -13.32
C GLY A 198 3.14 6.40 -12.27
N ILE A 199 2.67 6.33 -11.03
CA ILE A 199 3.36 5.70 -9.90
C ILE A 199 2.60 4.44 -9.52
N LYS A 200 3.34 3.35 -9.26
CA LYS A 200 2.76 2.09 -8.81
C LYS A 200 3.54 1.52 -7.63
N LEU A 201 2.84 1.28 -6.52
CA LEU A 201 3.33 0.59 -5.33
C LEU A 201 2.53 -0.68 -5.15
N THR A 202 3.19 -1.83 -4.98
CA THR A 202 2.53 -3.09 -4.60
C THR A 202 3.04 -3.58 -3.26
N TYR A 203 2.13 -4.07 -2.42
CA TYR A 203 2.40 -4.56 -1.07
C TYR A 203 1.77 -5.92 -0.85
N THR A 204 2.56 -6.87 -0.38
CA THR A 204 2.10 -8.21 0.03
C THR A 204 2.81 -8.67 1.30
N THR A 205 2.04 -9.30 2.18
CA THR A 205 2.55 -10.04 3.34
C THR A 205 2.12 -11.50 3.19
N ASP A 206 2.16 -12.27 4.20
CA ASP A 206 1.67 -13.65 4.44
C ASP A 206 1.13 -14.37 3.20
N THR A 207 2.02 -14.91 2.40
CA THR A 207 1.62 -15.61 1.18
C THR A 207 2.71 -16.51 0.61
N ARG A 208 2.29 -17.54 -0.11
CA ARG A 208 3.15 -18.22 -1.08
C ARG A 208 3.23 -17.40 -2.38
N PRO A 209 4.30 -17.56 -3.19
CA PRO A 209 4.34 -17.01 -4.54
C PRO A 209 3.11 -17.43 -5.35
N THR A 210 2.49 -16.47 -6.05
CA THR A 210 1.33 -16.71 -6.93
C THR A 210 1.40 -15.87 -8.20
N ASP A 211 0.72 -16.33 -9.25
CA ASP A 211 0.55 -15.55 -10.48
C ASP A 211 -0.20 -14.23 -10.22
N SER A 212 -1.12 -14.22 -9.26
CA SER A 212 -1.84 -13.02 -8.85
C SER A 212 -0.86 -11.94 -8.36
N ILE A 213 0.12 -12.30 -7.53
CA ILE A 213 1.14 -11.36 -7.06
C ILE A 213 1.98 -10.86 -8.23
N ARG A 214 2.50 -11.77 -9.07
CA ARG A 214 3.32 -11.40 -10.23
C ARG A 214 2.58 -10.42 -11.15
N ASN A 215 1.32 -10.70 -11.46
CA ASN A 215 0.52 -9.87 -12.35
C ASN A 215 0.22 -8.49 -11.75
N ASN A 216 -0.14 -8.44 -10.47
CA ASN A 216 -0.44 -7.18 -9.79
C ASN A 216 0.81 -6.36 -9.48
N ALA A 217 1.95 -6.99 -9.19
CA ALA A 217 3.23 -6.31 -8.99
C ALA A 217 3.91 -5.86 -10.30
N LYS A 218 3.43 -6.31 -11.46
CA LYS A 218 4.07 -6.03 -12.75
C LYS A 218 4.36 -4.55 -12.93
N SER A 219 5.64 -4.24 -13.22
CA SER A 219 6.17 -2.90 -13.47
C SER A 219 5.97 -1.89 -12.32
N SER A 220 5.79 -2.37 -11.08
CA SER A 220 5.72 -1.50 -9.90
C SER A 220 7.03 -0.72 -9.72
N ASP A 221 6.90 0.55 -9.32
CA ASP A 221 8.06 1.37 -8.96
C ASP A 221 8.69 0.88 -7.66
N LEU A 222 7.84 0.40 -6.72
CA LEU A 222 8.26 -0.28 -5.51
C LEU A 222 7.36 -1.49 -5.25
N PHE A 223 7.96 -2.64 -5.00
CA PHE A 223 7.31 -3.83 -4.50
C PHE A 223 7.78 -4.12 -3.08
N ILE A 224 6.88 -4.08 -2.12
CA ILE A 224 7.14 -4.46 -0.74
C ILE A 224 6.52 -5.83 -0.56
N CYS A 225 7.36 -6.82 -0.29
CA CYS A 225 6.97 -8.23 -0.25
C CYS A 225 7.47 -8.90 1.02
N GLU A 226 6.69 -9.84 1.54
CA GLU A 226 7.19 -10.64 2.64
C GLU A 226 8.48 -11.37 2.26
N GLY A 227 9.29 -11.58 3.29
CA GLY A 227 10.41 -12.49 3.30
C GLY A 227 10.53 -13.05 4.72
N MET A 228 9.68 -14.03 5.06
CA MET A 228 9.66 -14.59 6.41
C MET A 228 10.98 -15.26 6.77
N TYR A 229 11.64 -15.87 5.79
CA TYR A 229 12.85 -16.66 5.99
C TYR A 229 13.97 -16.27 5.02
N GLY A 230 15.13 -15.91 5.58
CA GLY A 230 16.35 -15.69 4.82
C GLY A 230 17.05 -16.98 4.41
N GLU A 231 16.96 -18.01 5.29
CA GLU A 231 17.65 -19.28 5.13
C GLU A 231 16.94 -20.17 4.10
N LYS A 232 17.71 -20.70 3.13
CA LYS A 232 17.22 -21.61 2.08
C LYS A 232 16.68 -22.92 2.64
N GLU A 233 17.26 -23.40 3.74
CA GLU A 233 16.88 -24.62 4.44
C GLU A 233 15.47 -24.53 5.04
N LYS A 234 14.95 -23.32 5.23
CA LYS A 234 13.60 -23.08 5.71
C LYS A 234 12.53 -23.08 4.61
N ALA A 235 12.88 -23.41 3.36
CA ALA A 235 11.93 -23.44 2.25
C ALA A 235 10.74 -24.38 2.51
N ALA A 236 10.99 -25.57 3.08
CA ALA A 236 9.91 -26.50 3.45
C ALA A 236 8.96 -25.89 4.49
N LYS A 237 9.52 -25.18 5.49
CA LYS A 237 8.74 -24.45 6.50
C LYS A 237 7.94 -23.30 5.89
N ALA A 238 8.51 -22.59 4.93
CA ALA A 238 7.80 -21.54 4.19
C ALA A 238 6.58 -22.11 3.45
N VAL A 239 6.71 -23.29 2.84
CA VAL A 239 5.57 -23.97 2.19
C VAL A 239 4.51 -24.38 3.21
N GLU A 240 4.92 -25.02 4.32
CA GLU A 240 4.02 -25.50 5.37
C GLU A 240 3.16 -24.39 5.97
N TYR A 241 3.78 -23.26 6.31
CA TYR A 241 3.09 -22.12 6.94
C TYR A 241 2.57 -21.08 5.96
N LYS A 242 2.72 -21.32 4.64
CA LYS A 242 2.32 -20.41 3.55
C LYS A 242 2.94 -19.03 3.63
N HIS A 243 4.26 -19.02 3.79
CA HIS A 243 5.12 -17.84 3.70
C HIS A 243 6.15 -17.99 2.57
N MET A 244 7.00 -16.99 2.38
CA MET A 244 8.08 -17.00 1.38
C MET A 244 9.46 -16.93 2.01
N THR A 245 10.42 -17.48 1.28
CA THR A 245 11.85 -17.20 1.47
C THR A 245 12.23 -15.92 0.73
N PHE A 246 13.34 -15.32 1.11
CA PHE A 246 13.92 -14.14 0.45
C PHE A 246 14.14 -14.37 -1.06
N THR A 247 14.65 -15.56 -1.42
CA THR A 247 14.91 -15.90 -2.83
C THR A 247 13.62 -16.05 -3.64
N GLU A 248 12.53 -16.56 -3.05
CA GLU A 248 11.23 -16.60 -3.72
C GLU A 248 10.67 -15.21 -3.98
N ALA A 249 10.76 -14.30 -3.01
CA ALA A 249 10.36 -12.90 -3.19
C ALA A 249 11.21 -12.18 -4.26
N ALA A 250 12.52 -12.45 -4.30
CA ALA A 250 13.40 -11.90 -5.34
C ALA A 250 13.06 -12.40 -6.74
N ASN A 251 12.69 -13.67 -6.90
CA ASN A 251 12.24 -14.23 -8.17
C ASN A 251 10.92 -13.58 -8.62
N LEU A 252 9.95 -13.42 -7.72
CA LEU A 252 8.71 -12.70 -8.03
C LEU A 252 8.98 -11.26 -8.49
N ALA A 253 9.87 -10.54 -7.81
CA ALA A 253 10.24 -9.19 -8.17
C ALA A 253 10.87 -9.10 -9.58
N LYS A 254 11.76 -10.06 -9.90
CA LYS A 254 12.38 -10.18 -11.21
C LYS A 254 11.36 -10.50 -12.30
N GLU A 255 10.48 -11.48 -12.09
CA GLU A 255 9.43 -11.88 -13.03
C GLU A 255 8.38 -10.79 -13.25
N ALA A 256 8.08 -10.01 -12.22
CA ALA A 256 7.16 -8.87 -12.29
C ALA A 256 7.81 -7.60 -12.85
N GLU A 257 9.12 -7.62 -13.16
CA GLU A 257 9.86 -6.47 -13.72
C GLU A 257 9.70 -5.19 -12.85
N VAL A 258 9.71 -5.34 -11.52
CA VAL A 258 9.60 -4.19 -10.62
C VAL A 258 10.90 -3.37 -10.63
N LYS A 259 10.84 -2.09 -10.24
CA LYS A 259 12.06 -1.27 -10.18
C LYS A 259 12.86 -1.51 -8.90
N GLU A 260 12.19 -1.67 -7.77
CA GLU A 260 12.79 -1.86 -6.45
C GLU A 260 11.98 -2.86 -5.64
N LEU A 261 12.66 -3.71 -4.85
CA LEU A 261 12.07 -4.66 -3.91
C LEU A 261 12.50 -4.31 -2.48
N TRP A 262 11.51 -4.19 -1.58
CA TRP A 262 11.77 -4.22 -0.14
C TRP A 262 11.22 -5.50 0.47
N LEU A 263 12.06 -6.21 1.23
CA LEU A 263 11.64 -7.37 2.00
C LEU A 263 11.10 -6.92 3.36
N THR A 264 10.06 -7.58 3.83
CA THR A 264 9.39 -7.29 5.11
C THR A 264 8.86 -8.56 5.76
N HIS A 265 8.14 -8.44 6.87
CA HIS A 265 7.45 -9.53 7.56
C HIS A 265 8.40 -10.66 8.01
N TYR A 266 9.49 -10.27 8.68
CA TYR A 266 10.52 -11.22 9.10
C TYR A 266 10.11 -12.09 10.27
N SER A 267 10.46 -13.37 10.21
CA SER A 267 10.37 -14.29 11.35
C SER A 267 11.10 -13.71 12.58
N PRO A 268 10.59 -13.88 13.79
CA PRO A 268 11.32 -13.49 15.01
C PRO A 268 12.71 -14.12 15.12
N SER A 269 12.91 -15.31 14.54
CA SER A 269 14.23 -15.98 14.53
C SER A 269 15.23 -15.33 13.55
N LEU A 270 14.75 -14.50 12.60
CA LEU A 270 15.58 -13.81 11.63
C LEU A 270 16.00 -12.44 12.17
N THR A 271 17.05 -12.41 12.98
CA THR A 271 17.49 -11.19 13.65
C THR A 271 18.27 -10.23 12.75
N LYS A 272 18.98 -10.76 11.75
CA LYS A 272 19.84 -10.01 10.84
C LYS A 272 19.51 -10.28 9.37
N PRO A 273 18.47 -9.67 8.83
CA PRO A 273 18.07 -9.89 7.43
C PRO A 273 19.16 -9.60 6.40
N GLU A 274 20.02 -8.62 6.66
CA GLU A 274 21.11 -8.23 5.74
C GLU A 274 22.12 -9.35 5.45
N GLU A 275 22.29 -10.33 6.35
CA GLU A 275 23.20 -11.47 6.13
C GLU A 275 22.81 -12.36 4.95
N TYR A 276 21.55 -12.27 4.49
CA TYR A 276 20.99 -13.05 3.38
C TYR A 276 20.80 -12.23 2.09
N MET A 277 21.15 -10.94 2.10
CA MET A 277 20.83 -10.05 0.97
C MET A 277 21.74 -10.24 -0.23
N ASP A 278 22.92 -10.82 -0.09
CA ASP A 278 23.81 -11.08 -1.24
C ASP A 278 23.18 -12.10 -2.21
N ASP A 279 22.58 -13.17 -1.69
CA ASP A 279 21.84 -14.14 -2.49
C ASP A 279 20.64 -13.47 -3.20
N VAL A 280 19.89 -12.62 -2.49
CA VAL A 280 18.76 -11.87 -3.03
C VAL A 280 19.20 -10.96 -4.16
N ARG A 281 20.25 -10.17 -3.95
CA ARG A 281 20.79 -9.22 -4.93
C ARG A 281 21.40 -9.92 -6.16
N SER A 282 21.84 -11.17 -6.02
CA SER A 282 22.28 -11.98 -7.17
C SER A 282 21.11 -12.32 -8.12
N ILE A 283 19.87 -12.38 -7.61
CA ILE A 283 18.64 -12.66 -8.38
C ILE A 283 18.04 -11.34 -8.86
N PHE A 284 17.89 -10.37 -7.96
CA PHE A 284 17.32 -9.06 -8.20
C PHE A 284 18.16 -7.96 -7.53
N ALA A 285 18.97 -7.27 -8.32
CA ALA A 285 20.01 -6.37 -7.82
C ALA A 285 19.49 -5.22 -6.94
N ASN A 286 18.30 -4.67 -7.27
CA ASN A 286 17.72 -3.53 -6.56
C ASN A 286 16.78 -4.00 -5.41
N ALA A 287 17.29 -4.90 -4.57
CA ALA A 287 16.59 -5.39 -3.39
C ALA A 287 17.19 -4.82 -2.10
N LYS A 288 16.33 -4.47 -1.16
CA LYS A 288 16.68 -3.97 0.17
C LYS A 288 15.99 -4.79 1.27
N ALA A 289 16.69 -5.04 2.35
CA ALA A 289 16.06 -5.51 3.57
C ALA A 289 15.32 -4.35 4.23
N GLY A 290 14.00 -4.47 4.36
CA GLY A 290 13.17 -3.46 5.03
C GLY A 290 13.53 -3.32 6.51
N LYS A 291 13.36 -2.12 7.03
CA LYS A 291 13.58 -1.79 8.45
C LYS A 291 12.42 -0.94 8.92
N ASP A 292 12.15 -0.96 10.21
CA ASP A 292 11.18 -0.07 10.82
C ASP A 292 11.49 1.39 10.48
N CYS A 293 10.44 2.13 10.13
CA CYS A 293 10.50 3.52 9.69
C CYS A 293 11.30 3.77 8.39
N MET A 294 11.69 2.71 7.64
CA MET A 294 12.30 2.87 6.33
C MET A 294 11.33 3.54 5.38
N SER A 295 11.78 4.59 4.68
CA SER A 295 10.90 5.38 3.83
C SER A 295 11.54 5.82 2.54
N THR A 296 10.70 6.11 1.55
CA THR A 296 11.08 6.68 0.25
C THR A 296 9.96 7.58 -0.26
N GLU A 297 10.30 8.39 -1.24
CA GLU A 297 9.36 9.18 -2.02
C GLU A 297 9.36 8.63 -3.46
N LEU A 298 8.17 8.28 -3.94
CA LEU A 298 7.99 7.86 -5.33
C LEU A 298 7.47 9.05 -6.14
N ASP A 299 8.23 9.43 -7.13
CA ASP A 299 7.88 10.52 -8.04
C ASP A 299 7.55 10.01 -9.44
N PHE A 300 6.83 10.83 -10.17
CA PHE A 300 6.63 10.59 -11.58
C PHE A 300 7.98 10.61 -12.30
N PRO A 301 8.26 9.60 -13.13
CA PRO A 301 9.51 9.57 -13.88
C PRO A 301 9.65 10.86 -14.72
N GLU A 302 10.88 11.38 -14.81
CA GLU A 302 11.17 12.49 -15.70
C GLU A 302 10.79 12.12 -17.14
N SER A 303 10.13 13.05 -17.82
CA SER A 303 9.57 12.85 -19.17
C SER A 303 10.52 13.32 -20.24
#